data_38ae1ec97dce58ec77ea237c738e9754
#
_entry.id   38ae1ec97dce58ec77ea237c738e9754
#
_cell.length_a   1.000
_cell.length_b   1.000
_cell.length_c   1.000
_cell.angle_alpha   90.00
_cell.angle_beta   90.00
_cell.angle_gamma   90.00
#
_symmetry.space_group_name_H-M   'P 1'
#
loop_
_entity.id
_entity.type
_entity.pdbx_description
1 polymer ?
#
loop_
_entity_poly.entity_id
_entity_poly.type
_entity_poly.pdbx_seq_one_letter_code
_entity_poly.pdbx_strand_id
1 'polypeptide(L)'
;MEAETTLTEKMRAALRISSTSDRITEEINDCIAACKKDLQDVGVKRLNETDALIVRAITLYVKAEFGFNGNADKFHNSYNSLKVHLSMSSEYNTVSETDTGTETEGAENGSMGG
;
A
#
# COMPACT_ATOMS: atom_id res chain seq x y z
N MET A 1 1.55 7.11 26.67
CA MET A 1 1.81 6.95 25.30
C MET A 1 0.53 6.59 24.61
N GLU A 2 0.43 6.90 23.45
CA GLU A 2 -0.71 6.58 22.77
C GLU A 2 -0.42 5.61 21.72
N ALA A 3 -1.38 4.80 21.39
CA ALA A 3 -1.21 3.80 20.37
C ALA A 3 -1.04 4.47 19.04
N GLU A 4 -0.31 3.81 18.17
CA GLU A 4 -0.24 4.27 16.82
C GLU A 4 -1.59 4.15 16.17
N THR A 5 -1.88 5.11 15.30
CA THR A 5 -3.09 5.04 14.50
C THR A 5 -2.96 3.90 13.51
N THR A 6 -3.92 3.01 13.49
CA THR A 6 -3.87 1.90 12.54
C THR A 6 -4.11 2.41 11.13
N LEU A 7 -3.69 1.60 10.16
CA LEU A 7 -3.90 1.94 8.76
C LEU A 7 -5.38 2.08 8.45
N THR A 8 -6.20 1.22 9.03
CA THR A 8 -7.65 1.30 8.85
C THR A 8 -8.19 2.63 9.31
N GLU A 9 -7.70 3.11 10.46
CA GLU A 9 -8.19 4.38 10.97
C GLU A 9 -7.67 5.54 10.18
N LYS A 10 -6.45 5.43 9.65
CA LYS A 10 -5.96 6.48 8.76
C LYS A 10 -6.84 6.59 7.52
N MET A 11 -7.26 5.44 6.98
CA MET A 11 -8.12 5.47 5.80
C MET A 11 -9.49 6.01 6.13
N ARG A 12 -10.03 5.63 7.29
CA ARG A 12 -11.32 6.17 7.72
C ARG A 12 -11.26 7.69 7.80
N ALA A 13 -10.18 8.20 8.37
CA ALA A 13 -10.01 9.65 8.48
C ALA A 13 -9.84 10.30 7.12
N ALA A 14 -9.08 9.66 6.24
CA ALA A 14 -8.85 10.20 4.89
C ALA A 14 -10.15 10.27 4.10
N LEU A 15 -11.05 9.31 4.32
CA LEU A 15 -12.35 9.29 3.67
C LEU A 15 -13.38 10.16 4.39
N ARG A 16 -13.01 10.69 5.55
CA ARG A 16 -13.88 11.53 6.36
C ARG A 16 -15.15 10.79 6.78
N ILE A 17 -14.97 9.52 7.10
CA ILE A 17 -16.07 8.68 7.55
C ILE A 17 -16.05 8.65 9.07
N SER A 18 -17.13 9.07 9.69
CA SER A 18 -17.20 9.05 11.14
C SER A 18 -17.76 7.74 11.68
N SER A 19 -18.42 6.96 10.82
CA SER A 19 -18.98 5.68 11.25
C SER A 19 -17.89 4.69 11.60
N THR A 20 -18.09 3.96 12.70
CA THR A 20 -17.18 2.90 13.09
C THR A 20 -17.86 1.54 12.99
N SER A 21 -18.94 1.44 12.20
CA SER A 21 -19.63 0.17 12.05
C SER A 21 -18.70 -0.88 11.49
N ASP A 22 -19.00 -2.15 11.82
CA ASP A 22 -18.19 -3.24 11.35
C ASP A 22 -18.19 -3.34 9.83
N ARG A 23 -19.32 -3.04 9.21
CA ARG A 23 -19.43 -3.12 7.77
C ARG A 23 -18.48 -2.15 7.08
N ILE A 24 -18.45 -0.91 7.53
CA ILE A 24 -17.55 0.09 6.96
C ILE A 24 -16.12 -0.30 7.21
N THR A 25 -15.83 -0.77 8.41
CA THR A 25 -14.48 -1.18 8.76
C THR A 25 -14.01 -2.32 7.85
N GLU A 26 -14.89 -3.29 7.57
CA GLU A 26 -14.55 -4.38 6.69
C GLU A 26 -14.29 -3.91 5.27
N GLU A 27 -15.11 -2.97 4.78
CA GLU A 27 -14.91 -2.45 3.44
C GLU A 27 -13.56 -1.76 3.31
N ILE A 28 -13.21 -0.98 4.32
CA ILE A 28 -11.92 -0.30 4.30
C ILE A 28 -10.79 -1.34 4.32
N ASN A 29 -10.90 -2.33 5.19
CA ASN A 29 -9.86 -3.35 5.28
C ASN A 29 -9.73 -4.14 3.99
N ASP A 30 -10.85 -4.43 3.33
CA ASP A 30 -10.82 -5.15 2.06
C ASP A 30 -10.12 -4.32 0.99
N CYS A 31 -10.36 -3.02 0.96
CA CYS A 31 -9.68 -2.16 0.01
C CYS A 31 -8.18 -2.11 0.28
N ILE A 32 -7.80 -2.05 1.56
CA ILE A 32 -6.37 -2.04 1.89
C ILE A 32 -5.71 -3.33 1.43
N ALA A 33 -6.35 -4.46 1.67
CA ALA A 33 -5.80 -5.75 1.26
C ALA A 33 -5.70 -5.84 -0.26
N ALA A 34 -6.71 -5.37 -0.97
CA ALA A 34 -6.70 -5.40 -2.43
C ALA A 34 -5.58 -4.51 -2.98
N CYS A 35 -5.39 -3.35 -2.36
CA CYS A 35 -4.32 -2.47 -2.80
C CYS A 35 -2.95 -3.12 -2.62
N LYS A 36 -2.73 -3.74 -1.46
CA LYS A 36 -1.45 -4.41 -1.22
C LYS A 36 -1.22 -5.51 -2.24
N LYS A 37 -2.26 -6.28 -2.55
CA LYS A 37 -2.13 -7.32 -3.55
C LYS A 37 -1.80 -6.74 -4.92
N ASP A 38 -2.46 -5.65 -5.28
CA ASP A 38 -2.20 -5.00 -6.56
C ASP A 38 -0.77 -4.52 -6.66
N LEU A 39 -0.23 -3.95 -5.57
CA LEU A 39 1.15 -3.51 -5.56
C LEU A 39 2.10 -4.69 -5.65
N GLN A 40 1.80 -5.78 -4.95
CA GLN A 40 2.63 -6.97 -5.04
C GLN A 40 2.66 -7.54 -6.46
N ASP A 41 1.54 -7.47 -7.14
CA ASP A 41 1.44 -8.00 -8.50
C ASP A 41 2.36 -7.27 -9.47
N VAL A 42 2.69 -6.02 -9.21
CA VAL A 42 3.60 -5.28 -10.07
C VAL A 42 5.03 -5.25 -9.51
N GLY A 43 5.30 -6.08 -8.50
CA GLY A 43 6.67 -6.25 -8.02
C GLY A 43 7.06 -5.43 -6.81
N VAL A 44 6.11 -4.72 -6.19
CA VAL A 44 6.44 -3.98 -4.98
C VAL A 44 6.51 -4.95 -3.82
N LYS A 45 7.66 -5.02 -3.18
CA LYS A 45 7.90 -5.98 -2.10
C LYS A 45 7.94 -5.36 -0.72
N ARG A 46 8.19 -4.07 -0.64
CA ARG A 46 8.27 -3.40 0.65
C ARG A 46 6.96 -2.65 0.88
N LEU A 47 6.08 -3.30 1.62
CA LEU A 47 4.74 -2.76 1.88
C LEU A 47 4.60 -2.34 3.34
N ASN A 48 5.58 -1.57 3.80
CA ASN A 48 5.59 -1.10 5.18
C ASN A 48 4.49 -0.07 5.40
N GLU A 49 3.63 -0.34 6.37
CA GLU A 49 2.45 0.50 6.60
C GLU A 49 2.81 1.84 7.23
N THR A 50 4.06 2.05 7.60
CA THR A 50 4.50 3.34 8.08
C THR A 50 5.26 4.14 7.03
N ASP A 51 5.52 3.55 5.87
CA ASP A 51 6.23 4.24 4.80
C ASP A 51 5.29 5.22 4.12
N ALA A 52 5.74 6.47 3.98
CA ALA A 52 4.88 7.54 3.48
C ALA A 52 4.34 7.25 2.08
N LEU A 53 5.16 6.69 1.19
CA LEU A 53 4.69 6.44 -0.17
C LEU A 53 3.73 5.26 -0.23
N ILE A 54 3.96 4.26 0.59
CA ILE A 54 3.03 3.13 0.65
C ILE A 54 1.70 3.57 1.21
N VAL A 55 1.72 4.37 2.28
CA VAL A 55 0.48 4.90 2.85
C VAL A 55 -0.24 5.76 1.82
N ARG A 56 0.51 6.57 1.06
CA ARG A 56 -0.11 7.40 0.05
C ARG A 56 -0.76 6.57 -1.06
N ALA A 57 -0.09 5.52 -1.49
CA ALA A 57 -0.65 4.64 -2.52
C ALA A 57 -1.96 4.03 -2.04
N ILE A 58 -1.96 3.55 -0.80
CA ILE A 58 -3.16 2.94 -0.23
C ILE A 58 -4.27 3.98 -0.10
N THR A 59 -3.92 5.20 0.32
CA THR A 59 -4.90 6.28 0.45
C THR A 59 -5.54 6.59 -0.90
N LEU A 60 -4.73 6.69 -1.95
CA LEU A 60 -5.27 6.98 -3.28
C LEU A 60 -6.17 5.85 -3.76
N TYR A 61 -5.76 4.62 -3.52
CA TYR A 61 -6.56 3.47 -3.91
C TYR A 61 -7.91 3.47 -3.21
N VAL A 62 -7.90 3.67 -1.90
CA VAL A 62 -9.12 3.64 -1.11
C VAL A 62 -10.05 4.78 -1.53
N LYS A 63 -9.49 5.97 -1.74
CA LYS A 63 -10.32 7.10 -2.18
C LYS A 63 -10.95 6.84 -3.54
N ALA A 64 -10.20 6.19 -4.43
CA ALA A 64 -10.75 5.85 -5.75
C ALA A 64 -11.88 4.86 -5.62
N GLU A 65 -11.68 3.81 -4.81
CA GLU A 65 -12.68 2.77 -4.68
C GLU A 65 -13.95 3.26 -3.99
N PHE A 66 -13.81 4.21 -3.08
CA PHE A 66 -14.98 4.78 -2.40
C PHE A 66 -15.58 5.95 -3.15
N GLY A 67 -14.99 6.37 -4.27
CA GLY A 67 -15.51 7.50 -5.05
C GLY A 67 -15.47 8.80 -4.29
N PHE A 68 -14.42 9.01 -3.51
CA PHE A 68 -14.34 10.16 -2.62
C PHE A 68 -14.54 11.47 -3.39
N ASN A 69 -15.48 12.29 -2.93
CA ASN A 69 -15.80 13.58 -3.54
C ASN A 69 -16.13 13.50 -5.04
N GLY A 70 -16.55 12.32 -5.51
CA GLY A 70 -16.90 12.15 -6.92
C GLY A 70 -15.70 12.19 -7.84
N ASN A 71 -14.49 11.98 -7.32
CA ASN A 71 -13.27 12.09 -8.09
C ASN A 71 -12.56 10.75 -8.30
N ALA A 72 -13.33 9.66 -8.44
CA ALA A 72 -12.75 8.33 -8.55
C ALA A 72 -11.67 8.25 -9.62
N ASP A 73 -11.94 8.80 -10.81
CA ASP A 73 -10.98 8.70 -11.90
C ASP A 73 -9.69 9.43 -11.59
N LYS A 74 -9.79 10.59 -10.95
CA LYS A 74 -8.60 11.34 -10.59
C LYS A 74 -7.73 10.55 -9.62
N PHE A 75 -8.36 9.91 -8.62
CA PHE A 75 -7.60 9.14 -7.65
C PHE A 75 -7.03 7.87 -8.28
N HIS A 76 -7.78 7.24 -9.19
CA HIS A 76 -7.25 6.08 -9.90
C HIS A 76 -6.01 6.44 -10.72
N ASN A 77 -6.06 7.56 -11.41
CA ASN A 77 -4.94 8.00 -12.24
C ASN A 77 -3.72 8.29 -11.38
N SER A 78 -3.93 8.96 -10.26
CA SER A 78 -2.82 9.25 -9.35
C SER A 78 -2.25 7.98 -8.75
N TYR A 79 -3.12 7.05 -8.39
CA TYR A 79 -2.67 5.77 -7.85
C TYR A 79 -1.84 5.03 -8.88
N ASN A 80 -2.31 4.97 -10.12
CA ASN A 80 -1.60 4.23 -11.15
C ASN A 80 -0.23 4.82 -11.41
N SER A 81 -0.11 6.14 -11.39
CA SER A 81 1.18 6.78 -11.56
C SER A 81 2.14 6.41 -10.43
N LEU A 82 1.65 6.45 -9.21
CA LEU A 82 2.49 6.09 -8.06
C LEU A 82 2.85 4.62 -8.09
N LYS A 83 1.90 3.77 -8.50
CA LYS A 83 2.17 2.33 -8.58
C LYS A 83 3.31 2.05 -9.56
N VAL A 84 3.29 2.72 -10.71
CA VAL A 84 4.38 2.54 -11.68
C VAL A 84 5.69 2.98 -11.08
N HIS A 85 5.70 4.13 -10.41
CA HIS A 85 6.91 4.61 -9.78
C HIS A 85 7.46 3.60 -8.78
N LEU A 86 6.60 3.07 -7.92
CA LEU A 86 7.03 2.12 -6.91
C LEU A 86 7.54 0.83 -7.54
N SER A 87 6.90 0.38 -8.61
CA SER A 87 7.30 -0.87 -9.25
C SER A 87 8.67 -0.76 -9.90
N MET A 88 9.08 0.44 -10.26
CA MET A 88 10.36 0.67 -10.91
C MET A 88 11.45 1.12 -9.95
N SER A 89 11.11 1.30 -8.69
CA SER A 89 12.07 1.77 -7.70
C SER A 89 12.73 0.59 -7.01
N SER A 90 14.06 0.54 -7.05
CA SER A 90 14.76 -0.55 -6.39
C SER A 90 14.54 -0.53 -4.89
N GLU A 91 14.23 0.63 -4.34
CA GLU A 91 13.95 0.72 -2.91
C GLU A 91 12.71 -0.10 -2.54
N TYR A 92 11.74 -0.18 -3.43
CA TYR A 92 10.46 -0.83 -3.14
C TYR A 92 10.29 -2.19 -3.79
N ASN A 93 11.03 -2.47 -4.84
CA ASN A 93 10.84 -3.74 -5.54
C ASN A 93 11.89 -4.78 -5.18
N THR A 94 12.73 -4.51 -4.20
CA THR A 94 13.66 -5.50 -3.68
C THR A 94 13.41 -5.64 -2.18
N VAL A 95 13.66 -6.83 -1.65
CA VAL A 95 13.49 -7.08 -0.23
C VAL A 95 14.83 -6.86 0.44
N SER A 96 14.87 -5.99 1.43
CA SER A 96 16.11 -5.75 2.16
C SER A 96 16.39 -6.92 3.08
N GLU A 97 17.63 -7.05 3.51
CA GLU A 97 18.01 -8.13 4.43
C GLU A 97 17.23 -8.06 5.72
N THR A 98 16.99 -6.85 6.20
CA THR A 98 16.26 -6.72 7.45
C THR A 98 14.81 -7.14 7.28
N ASP A 99 14.27 -7.00 6.07
CA ASP A 99 12.89 -7.37 5.83
C ASP A 99 12.71 -8.87 5.73
N THR A 100 13.70 -9.55 5.13
CA THR A 100 13.54 -10.98 4.89
C THR A 100 13.90 -11.81 6.08
N GLY A 101 14.87 -11.41 6.77
CA GLY A 101 15.40 -12.27 7.82
C GLY A 101 16.13 -13.48 7.27
N THR A 102 16.26 -13.61 5.98
CA THR A 102 16.93 -14.74 5.41
C THR A 102 17.81 -14.38 4.30
N GLU A 103 17.89 -14.89 3.52
CA GLU A 103 18.28 -14.81 2.48
C GLU A 103 18.74 -15.20 1.63
N THR A 104 18.73 -15.37 1.16
CA THR A 104 19.05 -15.52 0.31
C THR A 104 19.56 -15.52 -0.61
N GLU A 105 19.70 -15.63 -0.90
CA GLU A 105 19.92 -15.42 -1.74
C GLU A 105 20.24 -15.45 -2.46
N GLY A 106 20.53 -15.70 -2.59
CA GLY A 106 20.56 -15.41 -3.35
C GLY A 106 20.80 -15.37 -3.97
N ALA A 107 20.97 -15.56 -4.01
CA ALA A 107 20.94 -15.24 -4.59
C ALA A 107 21.05 -15.10 -5.24
N GLU A 108 21.10 -15.19 -5.36
CA GLU A 108 20.99 -14.80 -5.93
C GLU A 108 21.19 -14.66 -6.37
N ASN A 109 21.45 -14.94 -6.49
CA ASN A 109 21.49 -14.59 -6.95
C ASN A 109 21.65 -14.42 -7.36
N GLY A 110 21.97 -14.67 -7.44
CA GLY A 110 21.96 -14.28 -7.91
C GLY A 110 22.20 -14.05 -8.24
N SER A 111 22.45 -14.32 -8.43
CA SER A 111 22.56 -13.88 -8.74
C SER A 111 22.79 -13.56 -9.09
N MET A 112 23.06 -13.92 -9.15
CA MET A 112 23.12 -13.40 -9.43
C MET A 112 23.26 -12.95 -9.67
N GLY A 113 23.42 -13.18 -9.48
CA GLY A 113 23.27 -12.49 -9.74
C GLY A 113 23.37 -12.28 -9.71
N GLY A 114 23.58 -12.50 -9.48
CA GLY A 114 23.48 -12.08 -9.66
C GLY A 114 23.54 -11.94 -9.77
#